data_59b07780f61d10cf1848a4f551a8af0a
#
_entry.id   59b07780f61d10cf1848a4f551a8af0a
#
_cell.length_a   1.000
_cell.length_b   1.000
_cell.length_c   1.000
_cell.angle_alpha   90.00
_cell.angle_beta   90.00
_cell.angle_gamma   90.00
#
_symmetry.space_group_name_H-M   'P 1'
#
loop_
_entity.id
_entity.type
_entity.pdbx_description
1 polymer ?
#
loop_
_entity_poly.entity_id
_entity_poly.type
_entity_poly.pdbx_seq_one_letter_code
_entity_poly.pdbx_strand_id
1 'polypeptide(L)'
;TEKFSLFEDLRVREKLEFLAGVQDIAGVQAARRIDELLGQYHFQDRQKQLAGTMSGGQKQRLALAGAVIHKPELLFLDEPTSAVDPESRRDFWEKLFDLADAGTTILVSTHYMDEAERCHDIAILDRGVLVADGTPDELTQALAGRTVEVIAQHPRRAQKLLVDVPGVLSVAQIGNSLRVLNDRNGDAAERLRKALADAGLQAEVSN
;
A
#
# COMPACT_ATOMS: atom_id res chain seq x y z
N THR A 1 -7.20 -12.79 3.04
CA THR A 1 -5.90 -13.46 2.83
C THR A 1 -6.12 -14.84 2.21
N GLU A 2 -6.64 -14.88 1.01
CA GLU A 2 -6.70 -16.15 0.30
C GLU A 2 -5.28 -16.51 -0.13
N LYS A 3 -4.79 -17.58 0.46
CA LYS A 3 -3.56 -18.23 0.06
C LYS A 3 -3.63 -18.45 -1.46
N PHE A 4 -2.60 -18.01 -2.17
CA PHE A 4 -2.35 -18.36 -3.56
C PHE A 4 -2.13 -19.88 -3.74
N SER A 5 -3.07 -20.68 -3.29
CA SER A 5 -2.99 -22.13 -3.25
C SER A 5 -3.45 -22.80 -4.54
N LEU A 6 -3.86 -22.02 -5.54
CA LEU A 6 -4.22 -22.59 -6.83
C LEU A 6 -2.96 -23.11 -7.53
N PHE A 7 -2.82 -24.45 -7.53
CA PHE A 7 -1.82 -25.19 -8.31
C PHE A 7 -0.36 -25.01 -7.85
N GLU A 8 -0.09 -25.25 -6.56
CA GLU A 8 1.28 -25.28 -6.01
C GLU A 8 2.13 -26.44 -6.59
N ASP A 9 1.48 -27.48 -7.07
CA ASP A 9 2.04 -28.68 -7.71
C ASP A 9 2.39 -28.48 -9.20
N LEU A 10 1.98 -27.37 -9.80
CA LEU A 10 2.39 -27.03 -11.15
C LEU A 10 3.76 -26.35 -11.16
N ARG A 11 4.52 -26.61 -12.22
CA ARG A 11 5.73 -25.86 -12.50
C ARG A 11 5.39 -24.46 -13.02
N VAL A 12 6.32 -23.54 -12.91
CA VAL A 12 6.14 -22.15 -13.36
C VAL A 12 5.55 -22.05 -14.77
N ARG A 13 6.16 -22.75 -15.74
CA ARG A 13 5.68 -22.76 -17.13
C ARG A 13 4.30 -23.42 -17.25
N GLU A 14 4.09 -24.57 -16.62
CA GLU A 14 2.82 -25.28 -16.64
C GLU A 14 1.66 -24.42 -16.08
N LYS A 15 1.95 -23.65 -15.01
CA LYS A 15 0.96 -22.73 -14.44
C LYS A 15 0.60 -21.61 -15.43
N LEU A 16 1.56 -21.04 -16.14
CA LEU A 16 1.29 -20.04 -17.17
C LEU A 16 0.56 -20.64 -18.37
N GLU A 17 0.90 -21.86 -18.79
CA GLU A 17 0.20 -22.60 -19.86
C GLU A 17 -1.26 -22.86 -19.49
N PHE A 18 -1.50 -23.28 -18.26
CA PHE A 18 -2.86 -23.47 -17.74
C PHE A 18 -3.66 -22.17 -17.77
N LEU A 19 -3.07 -21.05 -17.26
CA LEU A 19 -3.73 -19.75 -17.23
C LEU A 19 -3.95 -19.19 -18.64
N ALA A 20 -3.04 -19.42 -19.58
CA ALA A 20 -3.24 -19.09 -20.99
C ALA A 20 -4.45 -19.84 -21.58
N GLY A 21 -4.56 -21.13 -21.27
CA GLY A 21 -5.70 -21.94 -21.69
C GLY A 21 -7.05 -21.46 -21.13
N VAL A 22 -7.07 -21.01 -19.87
CA VAL A 22 -8.27 -20.41 -19.24
C VAL A 22 -8.69 -19.12 -19.96
N GLN A 23 -7.74 -18.39 -20.55
CA GLN A 23 -7.97 -17.14 -21.29
C GLN A 23 -8.09 -17.36 -22.81
N ASP A 24 -8.32 -18.58 -23.26
CA ASP A 24 -8.45 -18.97 -24.66
C ASP A 24 -7.23 -18.59 -25.55
N ILE A 25 -6.06 -18.43 -24.93
CA ILE A 25 -4.81 -18.21 -25.63
C ILE A 25 -4.16 -19.57 -25.89
N ALA A 26 -3.96 -19.95 -27.15
CA ALA A 26 -3.49 -21.28 -27.51
C ALA A 26 -2.35 -21.27 -28.54
N GLY A 27 -1.70 -22.42 -28.71
CA GLY A 27 -0.71 -22.65 -29.75
C GLY A 27 0.52 -21.75 -29.68
N VAL A 28 0.97 -21.28 -30.83
CA VAL A 28 2.19 -20.44 -30.96
C VAL A 28 2.04 -19.12 -30.21
N GLN A 29 0.85 -18.54 -30.15
CA GLN A 29 0.58 -17.28 -29.45
C GLN A 29 0.77 -17.44 -27.93
N ALA A 30 0.26 -18.53 -27.35
CA ALA A 30 0.47 -18.85 -25.95
C ALA A 30 1.95 -19.04 -25.63
N ALA A 31 2.66 -19.84 -26.41
CA ALA A 31 4.07 -20.12 -26.21
C ALA A 31 4.91 -18.82 -26.22
N ARG A 32 4.68 -17.97 -27.22
CA ARG A 32 5.37 -16.67 -27.34
C ARG A 32 5.06 -15.78 -26.13
N ARG A 33 3.77 -15.67 -25.73
CA ARG A 33 3.37 -14.83 -24.61
C ARG A 33 3.96 -15.31 -23.29
N ILE A 34 4.01 -16.62 -23.07
CA ILE A 34 4.62 -17.24 -21.90
C ILE A 34 6.13 -16.94 -21.86
N ASP A 35 6.83 -17.07 -22.97
CA ASP A 35 8.27 -16.76 -23.04
C ASP A 35 8.56 -15.28 -22.76
N GLU A 36 7.72 -14.36 -23.25
CA GLU A 36 7.77 -12.93 -22.92
C GLU A 36 7.62 -12.71 -21.40
N LEU A 37 6.61 -13.32 -20.77
CA LEU A 37 6.34 -13.19 -19.34
C LEU A 37 7.45 -13.81 -18.48
N LEU A 38 7.95 -14.98 -18.87
CA LEU A 38 9.09 -15.60 -18.20
C LEU A 38 10.30 -14.66 -18.18
N GLY A 39 10.51 -13.91 -19.28
CA GLY A 39 11.55 -12.88 -19.38
C GLY A 39 11.28 -11.70 -18.46
N GLN A 40 10.12 -11.09 -18.59
CA GLN A 40 9.73 -9.86 -17.86
C GLN A 40 9.73 -10.05 -16.33
N TYR A 41 9.35 -11.24 -15.86
CA TYR A 41 9.21 -11.56 -14.43
C TYR A 41 10.39 -12.37 -13.87
N HIS A 42 11.48 -12.56 -14.64
CA HIS A 42 12.72 -13.24 -14.25
C HIS A 42 12.53 -14.72 -13.86
N PHE A 43 11.82 -15.48 -14.68
CA PHE A 43 11.58 -16.91 -14.49
C PHE A 43 12.23 -17.80 -15.55
N GLN A 44 13.07 -17.27 -16.46
CA GLN A 44 13.67 -18.06 -17.54
C GLN A 44 14.40 -19.30 -17.03
N ASP A 45 15.20 -19.17 -15.96
CA ASP A 45 15.98 -20.25 -15.38
C ASP A 45 15.20 -21.13 -14.40
N ARG A 46 13.94 -20.74 -14.11
CA ARG A 46 13.09 -21.37 -13.09
C ARG A 46 11.81 -22.00 -13.66
N GLN A 47 11.70 -22.15 -14.96
CA GLN A 47 10.51 -22.64 -15.65
C GLN A 47 10.03 -24.02 -15.16
N LYS A 48 10.99 -24.87 -14.75
CA LYS A 48 10.74 -26.23 -14.24
C LYS A 48 10.57 -26.30 -12.71
N GLN A 49 10.72 -25.19 -12.00
CA GLN A 49 10.53 -25.14 -10.55
C GLN A 49 9.04 -25.25 -10.21
N LEU A 50 8.70 -26.03 -9.17
CA LEU A 50 7.35 -26.11 -8.63
C LEU A 50 6.96 -24.77 -7.97
N ALA A 51 5.77 -24.27 -8.25
CA ALA A 51 5.28 -23.01 -7.68
C ALA A 51 5.22 -23.06 -6.14
N GLY A 52 4.90 -24.19 -5.57
CA GLY A 52 4.86 -24.39 -4.11
C GLY A 52 6.18 -24.17 -3.41
N THR A 53 7.32 -24.40 -4.09
CA THR A 53 8.67 -24.27 -3.52
C THR A 53 9.26 -22.85 -3.61
N MET A 54 8.49 -21.90 -4.14
CA MET A 54 8.92 -20.52 -4.34
C MET A 54 8.76 -19.68 -3.06
N SER A 55 9.58 -18.63 -2.94
CA SER A 55 9.40 -17.62 -1.90
C SER A 55 8.10 -16.82 -2.10
N GLY A 56 7.63 -16.13 -1.07
CA GLY A 56 6.42 -15.29 -1.13
C GLY A 56 6.47 -14.29 -2.29
N GLY A 57 7.57 -13.53 -2.41
CA GLY A 57 7.74 -12.56 -3.50
C GLY A 57 7.80 -13.21 -4.88
N GLN A 58 8.40 -14.40 -5.01
CA GLN A 58 8.37 -15.15 -6.27
C GLN A 58 6.96 -15.63 -6.63
N LYS A 59 6.19 -16.14 -5.64
CA LYS A 59 4.79 -16.53 -5.84
C LYS A 59 3.94 -15.35 -6.30
N GLN A 60 4.13 -14.18 -5.70
CA GLN A 60 3.40 -12.95 -6.09
C GLN A 60 3.74 -12.50 -7.51
N ARG A 61 5.03 -12.49 -7.87
CA ARG A 61 5.44 -12.17 -9.25
C ARG A 61 4.87 -13.17 -10.27
N LEU A 62 4.85 -14.46 -9.95
CA LEU A 62 4.25 -15.48 -10.82
C LEU A 62 2.74 -15.30 -10.95
N ALA A 63 2.06 -14.92 -9.87
CA ALA A 63 0.64 -14.63 -9.88
C ALA A 63 0.32 -13.41 -10.76
N LEU A 64 1.11 -12.34 -10.63
CA LEU A 64 0.97 -11.15 -11.47
C LEU A 64 1.21 -11.48 -12.95
N ALA A 65 2.27 -12.26 -13.26
CA ALA A 65 2.54 -12.71 -14.63
C ALA A 65 1.34 -13.48 -15.22
N GLY A 66 0.71 -14.35 -14.41
CA GLY A 66 -0.49 -15.07 -14.82
C GLY A 66 -1.71 -14.16 -15.02
N ALA A 67 -1.90 -13.18 -14.12
CA ALA A 67 -3.02 -12.25 -14.21
C ALA A 67 -2.97 -11.36 -15.45
N VAL A 68 -1.77 -11.06 -15.96
CA VAL A 68 -1.57 -10.18 -17.13
C VAL A 68 -1.32 -10.94 -18.45
N ILE A 69 -1.48 -12.26 -18.46
CA ILE A 69 -1.18 -13.09 -19.63
C ILE A 69 -2.02 -12.68 -20.85
N HIS A 70 -3.27 -12.30 -20.62
CA HIS A 70 -4.23 -11.87 -21.65
C HIS A 70 -4.21 -10.36 -21.92
N LYS A 71 -3.25 -9.60 -21.33
CA LYS A 71 -3.12 -8.14 -21.46
C LYS A 71 -4.41 -7.40 -21.08
N PRO A 72 -4.85 -7.48 -19.83
CA PRO A 72 -6.10 -6.86 -19.39
C PRO A 72 -6.01 -5.33 -19.44
N GLU A 73 -7.13 -4.68 -19.74
CA GLU A 73 -7.27 -3.22 -19.62
C GLU A 73 -7.45 -2.79 -18.16
N LEU A 74 -7.96 -3.67 -17.31
CA LEU A 74 -8.22 -3.43 -15.89
C LEU A 74 -7.72 -4.59 -15.05
N LEU A 75 -6.96 -4.29 -14.00
CA LEU A 75 -6.39 -5.27 -13.06
C LEU A 75 -6.80 -4.93 -11.62
N PHE A 76 -7.36 -5.89 -10.90
CA PHE A 76 -7.68 -5.79 -9.48
C PHE A 76 -6.68 -6.58 -8.64
N LEU A 77 -6.09 -5.93 -7.66
CA LEU A 77 -5.12 -6.53 -6.74
C LEU A 77 -5.54 -6.26 -5.30
N ASP A 78 -5.76 -7.33 -4.54
CA ASP A 78 -6.12 -7.23 -3.13
C ASP A 78 -4.91 -7.57 -2.25
N GLU A 79 -4.40 -6.56 -1.52
CA GLU A 79 -3.22 -6.65 -0.65
C GLU A 79 -2.04 -7.45 -1.26
N PRO A 80 -1.60 -7.13 -2.49
CA PRO A 80 -0.71 -8.01 -3.25
C PRO A 80 0.67 -8.19 -2.63
N THR A 81 1.05 -7.37 -1.68
CA THR A 81 2.39 -7.37 -1.07
C THR A 81 2.38 -7.64 0.43
N SER A 82 1.24 -8.00 1.01
CA SER A 82 1.07 -8.16 2.48
C SER A 82 2.00 -9.21 3.12
N ALA A 83 2.44 -10.22 2.36
CA ALA A 83 3.32 -11.27 2.84
C ALA A 83 4.69 -11.29 2.11
N VAL A 84 5.13 -10.13 1.61
CA VAL A 84 6.33 -10.00 0.78
C VAL A 84 7.37 -9.15 1.52
N ASP A 85 8.64 -9.56 1.43
CA ASP A 85 9.77 -8.81 1.98
C ASP A 85 9.92 -7.43 1.28
N PRO A 86 10.59 -6.45 1.93
CA PRO A 86 10.65 -5.08 1.40
C PRO A 86 11.33 -4.95 0.03
N GLU A 87 12.31 -5.80 -0.28
CA GLU A 87 13.00 -5.79 -1.57
C GLU A 87 12.07 -6.31 -2.68
N SER A 88 11.47 -7.49 -2.47
CA SER A 88 10.51 -8.08 -3.40
C SER A 88 9.25 -7.21 -3.59
N ARG A 89 8.85 -6.46 -2.53
CA ARG A 89 7.74 -5.49 -2.62
C ARG A 89 8.08 -4.36 -3.58
N ARG A 90 9.29 -3.80 -3.48
CA ARG A 90 9.75 -2.73 -4.38
C ARG A 90 9.75 -3.20 -5.84
N ASP A 91 10.33 -4.38 -6.09
CA ASP A 91 10.35 -4.98 -7.43
C ASP A 91 8.95 -5.23 -7.99
N PHE A 92 8.00 -5.61 -7.13
CA PHE A 92 6.61 -5.83 -7.51
C PHE A 92 5.95 -4.53 -7.96
N TRP A 93 6.15 -3.43 -7.22
CA TRP A 93 5.62 -2.11 -7.58
C TRP A 93 6.21 -1.57 -8.88
N GLU A 94 7.50 -1.78 -9.15
CA GLU A 94 8.09 -1.44 -10.45
C GLU A 94 7.35 -2.15 -11.60
N LYS A 95 6.95 -3.42 -11.41
CA LYS A 95 6.16 -4.14 -12.42
C LYS A 95 4.74 -3.59 -12.56
N LEU A 96 4.13 -3.06 -11.51
CA LEU A 96 2.85 -2.38 -11.62
C LEU A 96 2.96 -1.07 -12.40
N PHE A 97 4.02 -0.30 -12.20
CA PHE A 97 4.27 0.90 -12.99
C PHE A 97 4.51 0.57 -14.47
N ASP A 98 5.32 -0.44 -14.78
CA ASP A 98 5.51 -0.91 -16.17
C ASP A 98 4.15 -1.26 -16.85
N LEU A 99 3.23 -1.87 -16.10
CA LEU A 99 1.89 -2.21 -16.61
C LEU A 99 1.00 -0.98 -16.79
N ALA A 100 1.04 -0.04 -15.85
CA ALA A 100 0.27 1.22 -15.94
C ALA A 100 0.75 2.07 -17.12
N ASP A 101 2.06 2.19 -17.32
CA ASP A 101 2.66 2.89 -18.45
C ASP A 101 2.32 2.22 -19.80
N ALA A 102 2.10 0.90 -19.79
CA ALA A 102 1.61 0.16 -20.96
C ALA A 102 0.09 0.31 -21.19
N GLY A 103 -0.63 1.07 -20.35
CA GLY A 103 -2.04 1.41 -20.49
C GLY A 103 -3.00 0.52 -19.69
N THR A 104 -2.52 -0.34 -18.79
CA THR A 104 -3.39 -1.10 -17.88
C THR A 104 -3.85 -0.21 -16.72
N THR A 105 -5.15 -0.11 -16.50
CA THR A 105 -5.69 0.50 -15.27
C THR A 105 -5.58 -0.48 -14.12
N ILE A 106 -5.03 -0.04 -12.98
CA ILE A 106 -4.78 -0.93 -11.85
C ILE A 106 -5.49 -0.40 -10.60
N LEU A 107 -6.34 -1.21 -9.98
CA LEU A 107 -6.92 -0.95 -8.68
C LEU A 107 -6.27 -1.86 -7.64
N VAL A 108 -5.60 -1.25 -6.66
CA VAL A 108 -4.90 -1.96 -5.58
C VAL A 108 -5.57 -1.65 -4.25
N SER A 109 -5.94 -2.67 -3.47
CA SER A 109 -6.18 -2.48 -2.05
C SER A 109 -4.87 -2.66 -1.27
N THR A 110 -4.60 -1.79 -0.32
CA THR A 110 -3.45 -1.88 0.57
C THR A 110 -3.73 -1.22 1.91
N HIS A 111 -3.08 -1.70 2.96
CA HIS A 111 -3.06 -1.04 4.28
C HIS A 111 -1.69 -0.37 4.56
N TYR A 112 -0.78 -0.40 3.58
CA TYR A 112 0.53 0.25 3.65
C TYR A 112 0.46 1.66 3.06
N MET A 113 0.75 2.68 3.88
CA MET A 113 0.70 4.07 3.44
C MET A 113 1.76 4.41 2.39
N ASP A 114 2.96 3.82 2.52
CA ASP A 114 4.04 3.97 1.54
C ASP A 114 3.71 3.40 0.15
N GLU A 115 2.76 2.49 0.06
CA GLU A 115 2.20 2.00 -1.21
C GLU A 115 1.11 2.93 -1.74
N ALA A 116 0.22 3.39 -0.88
CA ALA A 116 -0.83 4.33 -1.26
C ALA A 116 -0.24 5.63 -1.83
N GLU A 117 0.83 6.15 -1.22
CA GLU A 117 1.54 7.36 -1.71
C GLU A 117 2.13 7.22 -3.12
N ARG A 118 2.25 6.00 -3.66
CA ARG A 118 2.73 5.73 -5.01
C ARG A 118 1.61 5.72 -6.06
N CYS A 119 0.35 5.70 -5.63
CA CYS A 119 -0.80 5.67 -6.53
C CYS A 119 -1.09 7.07 -7.09
N HIS A 120 -1.74 7.12 -8.26
CA HIS A 120 -2.19 8.39 -8.83
C HIS A 120 -3.35 8.97 -8.01
N ASP A 121 -4.28 8.10 -7.59
CA ASP A 121 -5.45 8.45 -6.80
C ASP A 121 -5.60 7.46 -5.64
N ILE A 122 -6.13 7.93 -4.53
CA ILE A 122 -6.38 7.16 -3.32
C ILE A 122 -7.85 7.28 -2.94
N ALA A 123 -8.48 6.16 -2.62
CA ALA A 123 -9.80 6.11 -1.99
C ALA A 123 -9.67 5.49 -0.59
N ILE A 124 -9.99 6.23 0.46
CA ILE A 124 -9.90 5.77 1.85
C ILE A 124 -11.26 5.28 2.31
N LEU A 125 -11.33 4.01 2.71
CA LEU A 125 -12.53 3.38 3.23
C LEU A 125 -12.41 3.16 4.74
N ASP A 126 -13.43 3.58 5.50
CA ASP A 126 -13.62 3.22 6.90
C ASP A 126 -14.98 2.58 7.09
N ARG A 127 -15.01 1.36 7.62
CA ARG A 127 -16.24 0.58 7.88
C ARG A 127 -17.21 0.52 6.70
N GLY A 128 -16.66 0.38 5.49
CA GLY A 128 -17.43 0.30 4.26
C GLY A 128 -17.94 1.64 3.70
N VAL A 129 -17.54 2.76 4.31
CA VAL A 129 -17.86 4.12 3.84
C VAL A 129 -16.63 4.76 3.24
N LEU A 130 -16.76 5.39 2.08
CA LEU A 130 -15.72 6.22 1.50
C LEU A 130 -15.60 7.51 2.33
N VAL A 131 -14.48 7.68 3.02
CA VAL A 131 -14.25 8.81 3.93
C VAL A 131 -13.36 9.91 3.29
N ALA A 132 -12.55 9.56 2.31
CA ALA A 132 -11.78 10.51 1.53
C ALA A 132 -11.38 9.88 0.19
N ASP A 133 -11.24 10.71 -0.84
CA ASP A 133 -10.70 10.35 -2.16
C ASP A 133 -9.94 11.55 -2.76
N GLY A 134 -8.97 11.27 -3.60
CA GLY A 134 -8.15 12.26 -4.28
C GLY A 134 -6.69 11.80 -4.44
N THR A 135 -5.88 12.68 -5.00
CA THR A 135 -4.44 12.43 -5.12
C THR A 135 -3.75 12.44 -3.74
N PRO A 136 -2.60 11.78 -3.56
CA PRO A 136 -1.82 11.86 -2.33
C PRO A 136 -1.55 13.29 -1.86
N ASP A 137 -1.23 14.18 -2.78
CA ASP A 137 -0.96 15.59 -2.50
C ASP A 137 -2.21 16.33 -2.00
N GLU A 138 -3.36 16.15 -2.64
CA GLU A 138 -4.63 16.75 -2.21
C GLU A 138 -5.03 16.28 -0.82
N LEU A 139 -4.93 14.98 -0.55
CA LEU A 139 -5.24 14.42 0.77
C LEU A 139 -4.29 14.95 1.85
N THR A 140 -3.00 15.12 1.52
CA THR A 140 -2.01 15.70 2.45
C THR A 140 -2.30 17.18 2.68
N GLN A 141 -2.62 17.95 1.65
CA GLN A 141 -2.96 19.37 1.75
C GLN A 141 -4.25 19.61 2.56
N ALA A 142 -5.22 18.72 2.48
CA ALA A 142 -6.44 18.79 3.30
C ALA A 142 -6.16 18.73 4.82
N LEU A 143 -5.00 18.21 5.22
CA LEU A 143 -4.54 18.17 6.61
C LEU A 143 -3.59 19.33 6.95
N ALA A 144 -3.17 20.12 5.97
CA ALA A 144 -2.24 21.23 6.20
C ALA A 144 -2.84 22.25 7.16
N GLY A 145 -2.04 22.69 8.13
CA GLY A 145 -2.45 23.63 9.18
C GLY A 145 -3.38 23.04 10.27
N ARG A 146 -3.82 21.79 10.11
CA ARG A 146 -4.62 21.07 11.12
C ARG A 146 -3.76 20.14 11.99
N THR A 147 -2.56 19.86 11.57
CA THR A 147 -1.64 18.97 12.27
C THR A 147 -0.62 19.80 13.05
N VAL A 148 -0.50 19.53 14.35
CA VAL A 148 0.44 20.20 15.27
C VAL A 148 1.37 19.15 15.85
N GLU A 149 2.66 19.42 15.85
CA GLU A 149 3.66 18.60 16.52
C GLU A 149 3.89 19.08 17.95
N VAL A 150 3.90 18.14 18.88
CA VAL A 150 4.14 18.40 20.30
C VAL A 150 5.28 17.51 20.80
N ILE A 151 6.40 18.12 21.20
CA ILE A 151 7.53 17.43 21.81
C ILE A 151 7.46 17.66 23.32
N ALA A 152 7.15 16.61 24.08
CA ALA A 152 6.96 16.70 25.51
C ALA A 152 7.95 15.81 26.28
N GLN A 153 8.39 16.27 27.47
CA GLN A 153 9.24 15.44 28.35
C GLN A 153 8.57 14.11 28.76
N HIS A 154 7.23 14.12 28.87
CA HIS A 154 6.43 12.94 29.19
C HIS A 154 5.35 12.70 28.15
N PRO A 155 5.67 12.14 26.96
CA PRO A 155 4.75 12.05 25.83
C PRO A 155 3.43 11.33 26.16
N ARG A 156 3.47 10.24 26.92
CA ARG A 156 2.26 9.50 27.31
C ARG A 156 1.30 10.29 28.21
N ARG A 157 1.83 11.15 29.09
CA ARG A 157 1.00 12.03 29.93
C ARG A 157 0.39 13.15 29.09
N ALA A 158 1.19 13.74 28.22
CA ALA A 158 0.73 14.75 27.28
C ALA A 158 -0.35 14.17 26.33
N GLN A 159 -0.14 12.98 25.78
CA GLN A 159 -1.13 12.30 24.93
C GLN A 159 -2.49 12.14 25.61
N LYS A 160 -2.50 11.62 26.84
CA LYS A 160 -3.75 11.44 27.61
C LYS A 160 -4.49 12.75 27.85
N LEU A 161 -3.76 13.83 28.11
CA LEU A 161 -4.34 15.15 28.28
C LEU A 161 -4.88 15.70 26.96
N LEU A 162 -4.10 15.61 25.89
CA LEU A 162 -4.42 16.24 24.61
C LEU A 162 -5.60 15.60 23.90
N VAL A 163 -5.87 14.30 24.13
CA VAL A 163 -7.07 13.61 23.56
C VAL A 163 -8.37 14.26 24.04
N ASP A 164 -8.39 14.80 25.25
CA ASP A 164 -9.59 15.42 25.86
C ASP A 164 -9.69 16.93 25.56
N VAL A 165 -8.74 17.52 24.85
CA VAL A 165 -8.78 18.95 24.50
C VAL A 165 -9.83 19.18 23.40
N PRO A 166 -10.76 20.14 23.59
CA PRO A 166 -11.77 20.43 22.58
C PRO A 166 -11.15 20.79 21.22
N GLY A 167 -11.66 20.17 20.15
CA GLY A 167 -11.19 20.38 18.80
C GLY A 167 -10.01 19.46 18.39
N VAL A 168 -9.55 18.59 19.27
CA VAL A 168 -8.58 17.53 18.92
C VAL A 168 -9.35 16.32 18.39
N LEU A 169 -9.00 15.87 17.19
CA LEU A 169 -9.58 14.71 16.54
C LEU A 169 -8.78 13.43 16.83
N SER A 170 -7.46 13.54 16.85
CA SER A 170 -6.59 12.40 17.16
C SER A 170 -5.22 12.86 17.69
N VAL A 171 -4.59 11.99 18.47
CA VAL A 171 -3.23 12.20 18.97
C VAL A 171 -2.44 10.91 18.75
N ALA A 172 -1.43 10.96 17.87
CA ALA A 172 -0.54 9.85 17.58
C ALA A 172 0.86 10.12 18.15
N GLN A 173 1.43 9.15 18.86
CA GLN A 173 2.82 9.24 19.32
C GLN A 173 3.75 8.69 18.22
N ILE A 174 4.75 9.48 17.83
CA ILE A 174 5.80 9.13 16.87
C ILE A 174 7.15 9.35 17.56
N GLY A 175 7.75 8.28 18.07
CA GLY A 175 8.97 8.41 18.87
C GLY A 175 8.75 9.24 20.12
N ASN A 176 9.47 10.37 20.23
CA ASN A 176 9.37 11.31 21.34
C ASN A 176 8.41 12.47 21.09
N SER A 177 7.84 12.57 19.90
CA SER A 177 6.84 13.59 19.55
C SER A 177 5.43 13.02 19.52
N LEU A 178 4.45 13.91 19.64
CA LEU A 178 3.05 13.65 19.42
C LEU A 178 2.58 14.45 18.22
N ARG A 179 1.91 13.79 17.30
CA ARG A 179 1.23 14.45 16.19
C ARG A 179 -0.25 14.57 16.53
N VAL A 180 -0.72 15.81 16.63
CA VAL A 180 -2.10 16.15 17.04
C VAL A 180 -2.85 16.66 15.84
N LEU A 181 -3.89 15.97 15.44
CA LEU A 181 -4.80 16.41 14.39
C LEU A 181 -5.98 17.18 15.02
N ASN A 182 -6.27 18.36 14.48
CA ASN A 182 -7.33 19.24 14.93
C ASN A 182 -8.48 19.32 13.90
N ASP A 183 -9.67 19.67 14.37
CA ASP A 183 -10.88 19.86 13.56
C ASP A 183 -10.80 21.08 12.64
N ARG A 184 -10.02 22.11 13.02
CA ARG A 184 -9.90 23.40 12.33
C ARG A 184 -8.45 23.83 12.21
N ASN A 185 -8.18 24.64 11.19
CA ASN A 185 -6.96 25.45 11.08
C ASN A 185 -7.01 26.62 12.05
N GLY A 186 -5.86 27.14 12.46
CA GLY A 186 -5.76 28.39 13.20
C GLY A 186 -5.05 28.24 14.55
N ASP A 187 -5.74 28.52 15.66
CA ASP A 187 -5.19 28.63 17.01
C ASP A 187 -4.83 27.29 17.69
N ALA A 188 -4.80 26.19 16.96
CA ALA A 188 -4.59 24.85 17.51
C ALA A 188 -3.32 24.76 18.35
N ALA A 189 -2.18 25.23 17.83
CA ALA A 189 -0.92 25.19 18.56
C ALA A 189 -0.96 26.00 19.87
N GLU A 190 -1.66 27.15 19.89
CA GLU A 190 -1.79 27.98 21.09
C GLU A 190 -2.69 27.32 22.14
N ARG A 191 -3.85 26.75 21.72
CA ARG A 191 -4.74 25.99 22.61
C ARG A 191 -4.02 24.80 23.25
N LEU A 192 -3.28 24.02 22.45
CA LEU A 192 -2.54 22.85 22.93
C LEU A 192 -1.43 23.27 23.89
N ARG A 193 -0.68 24.35 23.58
CA ARG A 193 0.36 24.90 24.44
C ARG A 193 -0.23 25.33 25.78
N LYS A 194 -1.35 26.03 25.78
CA LYS A 194 -2.05 26.44 26.99
C LYS A 194 -2.51 25.24 27.82
N ALA A 195 -3.16 24.25 27.23
CA ALA A 195 -3.63 23.05 27.92
C ALA A 195 -2.47 22.28 28.59
N LEU A 196 -1.33 22.17 27.92
CA LEU A 196 -0.13 21.53 28.47
C LEU A 196 0.46 22.34 29.63
N ALA A 197 0.54 23.66 29.51
CA ALA A 197 1.05 24.55 30.56
C ALA A 197 0.16 24.52 31.80
N ASP A 198 -1.15 24.58 31.64
CA ASP A 198 -2.14 24.51 32.74
C ASP A 198 -2.03 23.18 33.52
N ALA A 199 -1.61 22.10 32.85
CA ALA A 199 -1.35 20.80 33.47
C ALA A 199 0.09 20.62 34.01
N GLY A 200 0.93 21.67 33.95
CA GLY A 200 2.30 21.63 34.41
C GLY A 200 3.23 20.76 33.55
N LEU A 201 2.87 20.50 32.27
CA LEU A 201 3.66 19.72 31.34
C LEU A 201 4.48 20.65 30.45
N GLN A 202 5.81 20.49 30.50
CA GLN A 202 6.72 21.21 29.59
C GLN A 202 6.71 20.52 28.24
N ALA A 203 6.40 21.27 27.18
CA ALA A 203 6.40 20.80 25.82
C ALA A 203 6.70 21.94 24.83
N GLU A 204 7.34 21.59 23.74
CA GLU A 204 7.48 22.42 22.55
C GLU A 204 6.35 22.09 21.58
N VAL A 205 5.69 23.12 21.04
CA VAL A 205 4.51 22.97 20.17
C VAL A 205 4.76 23.75 18.88
N SER A 206 4.75 23.06 17.74
CA SER A 206 4.98 23.62 16.40
C SER A 206 3.88 23.19 15.42
N ASN A 207 3.64 24.00 14.39
CA ASN A 207 2.72 23.68 13.27
C ASN A 207 3.45 22.89 12.21
#